data_e2247b30c3d9292478b5ac381e003d59
#
_entry.id   e2247b30c3d9292478b5ac381e003d59
#
_cell.length_a   1.000
_cell.length_b   1.000
_cell.length_c   1.000
_cell.angle_alpha   90.00
_cell.angle_beta   90.00
_cell.angle_gamma   90.00
#
_symmetry.space_group_name_H-M   'P 1'
#
loop_
_entity.id
_entity.type
_entity.pdbx_description
1 polymer ?
#
loop_
_entity_poly.entity_id
_entity_poly.type
_entity_poly.pdbx_seq_one_letter_code
_entity_poly.pdbx_strand_id
1 'polypeptide(L)'
;MATSTVAPPSSGRRDAARRPVSRTRTQTGWLVGACAVAAVALTLLYYAVSVHLVAGNSDGATVVLEGKAMAHGNVALAGWRLSLDSFASIDVPFYALGVLLLGVRPALLHLVPAALAALVVATGAALAAAGHRRIAAGAGAASVVAILALPGPDLGFYLLQGPWHVGTALYCLVAFGFVAFRPTPWRAAAAAALLAAGMLGDLLTVALGSLPVLAAGLVAARSERRLRAAALPVLVALGAEILAVGGRLLEDAAGTFTLVNRNLPLSTHQLADNIGFVPRRVSALLGLGAIPADPASNGPSVAQWLHLPAVVLVVAAVLVATVRLVTRLVRPRQAPVAGTSLALLEDCLLFGLVADLAVFVVGAASNNPEYAKYLTPGVIFAVVLGGRLVAQMVAGSRARALGAAFVASALALVAGFAYDAAAGVDSVTQPAAALGTFLLAHHLRSGIGDYWSSSLVTVQTDGQVVVRPVALGYADKLRRDARQSAYDWYGGQRFQFFVCDLARPWHGVNVATAEATFGKPSTTYAVGSYRVLVWRRRVAVSLEVSTVHSPLQLYFR
;
A
#
# COMPACT_ATOMS: atom_id res chain seq x y z
N MET A 1 74.22 37.86 38.96
CA MET A 1 73.36 37.14 39.93
C MET A 1 71.94 37.63 39.73
N ALA A 2 71.14 36.86 39.05
CA ALA A 2 69.72 37.15 38.87
C ALA A 2 68.92 35.92 39.37
N THR A 3 68.20 36.11 40.48
CA THR A 3 67.38 35.11 41.14
C THR A 3 66.01 35.01 40.43
N SER A 4 65.76 33.88 39.81
CA SER A 4 64.48 33.52 39.21
C SER A 4 63.50 33.06 40.29
N THR A 5 62.39 33.77 40.49
CA THR A 5 61.27 33.39 41.33
C THR A 5 60.25 32.56 40.54
N VAL A 6 60.14 31.28 40.91
CA VAL A 6 59.15 30.37 40.39
C VAL A 6 57.82 30.58 41.13
N ALA A 7 56.73 30.90 40.39
CA ALA A 7 55.38 31.01 40.92
C ALA A 7 54.73 29.61 41.09
N PRO A 8 53.89 29.38 42.13
CA PRO A 8 53.25 28.09 42.37
C PRO A 8 52.07 27.83 41.42
N PRO A 9 51.76 26.56 41.10
CA PRO A 9 50.69 26.21 40.19
C PRO A 9 49.30 26.46 40.83
N SER A 10 48.45 27.16 40.10
CA SER A 10 47.04 27.38 40.47
C SER A 10 46.26 26.05 40.50
N SER A 11 45.65 25.73 41.63
CA SER A 11 44.73 24.61 41.80
C SER A 11 43.49 24.78 40.95
N GLY A 12 43.45 24.08 39.81
CA GLY A 12 42.30 24.07 38.93
C GLY A 12 41.09 23.43 39.62
N ARG A 13 40.07 24.22 39.88
CA ARG A 13 38.72 23.76 40.21
C ARG A 13 38.24 22.83 39.09
N ARG A 14 38.13 21.54 39.39
CA ARG A 14 37.40 20.57 38.60
C ARG A 14 35.91 20.89 38.73
N ASP A 15 35.39 21.69 37.83
CA ASP A 15 33.94 21.79 37.57
C ASP A 15 33.46 20.42 37.11
N ALA A 16 32.81 19.69 38.02
CA ALA A 16 32.11 18.45 37.71
C ALA A 16 31.00 18.78 36.74
N ALA A 17 31.25 18.55 35.46
CA ALA A 17 30.26 18.64 34.41
C ALA A 17 29.08 17.71 34.76
N ARG A 18 28.01 18.27 35.30
CA ARG A 18 26.74 17.61 35.51
C ARG A 18 26.23 17.10 34.16
N ARG A 19 26.31 15.79 33.96
CA ARG A 19 25.76 15.10 32.78
C ARG A 19 24.24 15.33 32.75
N PRO A 20 23.68 15.89 31.67
CA PRO A 20 22.23 16.00 31.49
C PRO A 20 21.69 14.67 30.96
N VAL A 21 21.58 13.64 31.80
CA VAL A 21 21.22 12.27 31.36
C VAL A 21 19.74 11.96 31.52
N SER A 22 18.93 12.75 32.20
CA SER A 22 17.53 12.36 32.50
C SER A 22 16.46 13.01 31.63
N ARG A 23 16.72 14.14 30.97
CA ARG A 23 15.69 14.85 30.19
C ARG A 23 15.40 14.26 28.80
N THR A 24 16.31 13.54 28.18
CA THR A 24 16.15 13.00 26.82
C THR A 24 15.27 11.75 26.75
N ARG A 25 15.32 10.86 27.73
CA ARG A 25 14.52 9.61 27.73
C ARG A 25 13.02 9.86 27.95
N THR A 26 12.65 10.74 28.86
CA THR A 26 11.25 11.08 29.11
C THR A 26 10.60 11.81 27.93
N GLN A 27 11.31 12.74 27.27
CA GLN A 27 10.78 13.44 26.09
C GLN A 27 10.55 12.51 24.90
N THR A 28 11.43 11.53 24.68
CA THR A 28 11.25 10.52 23.60
C THR A 28 10.04 9.64 23.88
N GLY A 29 9.82 9.22 25.13
CA GLY A 29 8.67 8.41 25.52
C GLY A 29 7.32 9.12 25.26
N TRP A 30 7.22 10.40 25.61
CA TRP A 30 6.00 11.20 25.34
C TRP A 30 5.72 11.37 23.86
N LEU A 31 6.75 11.58 23.02
CA LEU A 31 6.58 11.69 21.57
C LEU A 31 6.09 10.38 20.94
N VAL A 32 6.67 9.26 21.33
CA VAL A 32 6.24 7.93 20.86
C VAL A 32 4.80 7.66 21.29
N GLY A 33 4.44 7.96 22.53
CA GLY A 33 3.07 7.82 23.04
C GLY A 33 2.09 8.70 22.26
N ALA A 34 2.43 9.96 22.01
CA ALA A 34 1.58 10.88 21.24
C ALA A 34 1.40 10.40 19.78
N CYS A 35 2.46 9.91 19.13
CA CYS A 35 2.36 9.33 17.78
C CYS A 35 1.50 8.07 17.76
N ALA A 36 1.60 7.21 18.77
CA ALA A 36 0.76 6.01 18.87
C ALA A 36 -0.72 6.38 19.06
N VAL A 37 -1.03 7.32 19.95
CA VAL A 37 -2.41 7.83 20.14
C VAL A 37 -2.94 8.45 18.86
N ALA A 38 -2.15 9.27 18.17
CA ALA A 38 -2.55 9.87 16.90
C ALA A 38 -2.81 8.81 15.82
N ALA A 39 -1.97 7.78 15.72
CA ALA A 39 -2.17 6.67 14.79
C ALA A 39 -3.45 5.89 15.09
N VAL A 40 -3.75 5.62 16.36
CA VAL A 40 -5.01 4.97 16.76
C VAL A 40 -6.21 5.86 16.44
N ALA A 41 -6.17 7.15 16.79
CA ALA A 41 -7.25 8.08 16.47
C ALA A 41 -7.51 8.19 14.96
N LEU A 42 -6.45 8.25 14.16
CA LEU A 42 -6.55 8.26 12.69
C LEU A 42 -7.09 6.94 12.15
N THR A 43 -6.69 5.79 12.72
CA THR A 43 -7.26 4.49 12.36
C THR A 43 -8.77 4.44 12.60
N LEU A 44 -9.23 4.94 13.75
CA LEU A 44 -10.67 4.98 14.08
C LEU A 44 -11.44 5.93 13.14
N LEU A 45 -10.86 7.08 12.82
CA LEU A 45 -11.44 8.02 11.85
C LEU A 45 -11.55 7.37 10.46
N TYR A 46 -10.47 6.78 9.98
CA TYR A 46 -10.43 6.11 8.69
C TYR A 46 -11.37 4.91 8.62
N TYR A 47 -11.47 4.14 9.70
CA TYR A 47 -12.44 3.06 9.80
C TYR A 47 -13.87 3.59 9.65
N ALA A 48 -14.23 4.64 10.38
CA ALA A 48 -15.57 5.26 10.27
C ALA A 48 -15.85 5.75 8.85
N VAL A 49 -14.89 6.43 8.21
CA VAL A 49 -15.01 6.90 6.83
C VAL A 49 -15.13 5.72 5.86
N SER A 50 -14.28 4.69 6.00
CA SER A 50 -14.27 3.52 5.11
C SER A 50 -15.58 2.75 5.14
N VAL A 51 -16.16 2.53 6.33
CA VAL A 51 -17.46 1.82 6.47
C VAL A 51 -18.58 2.50 5.68
N HIS A 52 -18.55 3.84 5.57
CA HIS A 52 -19.60 4.59 4.88
C HIS A 52 -19.31 4.84 3.40
N LEU A 53 -18.05 4.99 3.02
CA LEU A 53 -17.68 5.44 1.67
C LEU A 53 -17.05 4.34 0.79
N VAL A 54 -16.64 3.21 1.36
CA VAL A 54 -15.94 2.15 0.63
C VAL A 54 -16.73 0.84 0.69
N ALA A 55 -17.05 0.29 -0.48
CA ALA A 55 -17.63 -1.04 -0.55
C ALA A 55 -16.56 -2.11 -0.34
N GLY A 56 -16.85 -3.11 0.49
CA GLY A 56 -16.03 -4.32 0.55
C GLY A 56 -16.01 -5.05 -0.79
N ASN A 57 -14.90 -5.68 -1.13
CA ASN A 57 -14.75 -6.48 -2.34
C ASN A 57 -14.15 -7.86 -2.05
N SER A 58 -14.12 -8.73 -3.08
CA SER A 58 -13.60 -10.08 -2.93
C SER A 58 -12.09 -10.15 -2.76
N ASP A 59 -11.32 -9.19 -3.28
CA ASP A 59 -9.87 -9.15 -3.07
C ASP A 59 -9.57 -8.98 -1.57
N GLY A 60 -10.16 -7.97 -0.94
CA GLY A 60 -10.05 -7.75 0.51
C GLY A 60 -10.60 -8.92 1.33
N ALA A 61 -11.74 -9.49 0.91
CA ALA A 61 -12.32 -10.64 1.60
C ALA A 61 -11.43 -11.90 1.50
N THR A 62 -10.77 -12.11 0.37
CA THR A 62 -9.83 -13.23 0.21
C THR A 62 -8.63 -13.07 1.13
N VAL A 63 -8.08 -11.87 1.25
CA VAL A 63 -6.97 -11.58 2.18
C VAL A 63 -7.39 -11.78 3.65
N VAL A 64 -8.66 -11.50 4.02
CA VAL A 64 -9.19 -11.90 5.35
C VAL A 64 -9.14 -13.42 5.53
N LEU A 65 -9.49 -14.21 4.49
CA LEU A 65 -9.45 -15.68 4.55
C LEU A 65 -8.01 -16.22 4.56
N GLU A 66 -7.08 -15.61 3.86
CA GLU A 66 -5.64 -15.87 3.97
C GLU A 66 -5.14 -15.58 5.39
N GLY A 67 -5.51 -14.42 5.94
CA GLY A 67 -5.24 -14.07 7.34
C GLY A 67 -5.82 -15.08 8.32
N LYS A 68 -7.02 -15.63 8.04
CA LYS A 68 -7.57 -16.74 8.82
C LYS A 68 -6.69 -17.97 8.76
N ALA A 69 -6.19 -18.34 7.57
CA ALA A 69 -5.30 -19.50 7.43
C ALA A 69 -4.01 -19.30 8.23
N MET A 70 -3.38 -18.13 8.14
CA MET A 70 -2.19 -17.78 8.93
C MET A 70 -2.46 -17.81 10.44
N ALA A 71 -3.57 -17.24 10.88
CA ALA A 71 -3.98 -17.21 12.29
C ALA A 71 -4.17 -18.61 12.88
N HIS A 72 -4.47 -19.60 12.04
CA HIS A 72 -4.60 -21.01 12.44
C HIS A 72 -3.34 -21.84 12.15
N GLY A 73 -2.19 -21.20 11.97
CA GLY A 73 -0.88 -21.85 11.87
C GLY A 73 -0.36 -22.10 10.46
N ASN A 74 -1.16 -21.87 9.41
CA ASN A 74 -0.67 -21.97 8.03
C ASN A 74 0.00 -20.66 7.59
N VAL A 75 1.13 -20.32 8.23
CA VAL A 75 1.85 -19.06 8.02
C VAL A 75 2.40 -18.95 6.59
N ALA A 76 2.83 -20.07 6.01
CA ALA A 76 3.35 -20.12 4.65
C ALA A 76 2.24 -20.20 3.59
N LEU A 77 0.96 -20.22 3.97
CA LEU A 77 -0.17 -20.44 3.07
C LEU A 77 -0.01 -21.70 2.19
N ALA A 78 0.52 -22.80 2.80
CA ALA A 78 0.67 -24.09 2.13
C ALA A 78 -0.66 -24.56 1.52
N GLY A 79 -0.61 -25.04 0.28
CA GLY A 79 -1.80 -25.42 -0.48
C GLY A 79 -2.59 -24.27 -1.11
N TRP A 80 -2.16 -23.02 -0.90
CA TRP A 80 -2.72 -21.85 -1.57
C TRP A 80 -2.04 -21.60 -2.92
N ARG A 81 -2.79 -20.96 -3.81
CA ARG A 81 -2.27 -20.36 -5.03
C ARG A 81 -2.36 -18.86 -4.90
N LEU A 82 -1.21 -18.20 -4.93
CA LEU A 82 -1.08 -16.76 -4.73
C LEU A 82 -0.76 -16.06 -6.06
N SER A 83 -1.15 -14.80 -6.19
CA SER A 83 -0.71 -13.91 -7.28
C SER A 83 0.64 -13.28 -6.95
N LEU A 84 1.27 -12.60 -7.93
CA LEU A 84 2.52 -11.84 -7.71
C LEU A 84 2.33 -10.66 -6.76
N ASP A 85 1.12 -10.17 -6.64
CA ASP A 85 0.64 -9.14 -5.74
C ASP A 85 -0.37 -9.74 -4.74
N SER A 86 0.02 -10.82 -4.10
CA SER A 86 -0.80 -11.53 -3.11
C SER A 86 -0.90 -10.83 -1.78
N PHE A 87 0.03 -9.93 -1.49
CA PHE A 87 0.19 -9.24 -0.20
C PHE A 87 0.40 -10.18 1.00
N ALA A 88 0.75 -11.44 0.74
CA ALA A 88 0.84 -12.50 1.75
C ALA A 88 1.79 -12.19 2.90
N SER A 89 2.90 -11.52 2.64
CA SER A 89 3.90 -11.12 3.65
C SER A 89 3.83 -9.65 4.06
N ILE A 90 2.92 -8.87 3.48
CA ILE A 90 2.77 -7.43 3.74
C ILE A 90 1.49 -7.15 4.51
N ASP A 91 0.32 -7.32 3.86
CA ASP A 91 -0.99 -6.97 4.42
C ASP A 91 -1.60 -8.15 5.19
N VAL A 92 -1.48 -9.39 4.69
CA VAL A 92 -2.10 -10.59 5.30
C VAL A 92 -1.72 -10.78 6.78
N PRO A 93 -0.48 -10.52 7.26
CA PRO A 93 -0.17 -10.59 8.68
C PRO A 93 -1.01 -9.65 9.56
N PHE A 94 -1.39 -8.47 9.07
CA PHE A 94 -2.28 -7.55 9.78
C PHE A 94 -3.71 -8.10 9.82
N TYR A 95 -4.17 -8.71 8.73
CA TYR A 95 -5.46 -9.42 8.72
C TYR A 95 -5.44 -10.66 9.62
N ALA A 96 -4.33 -11.40 9.68
CA ALA A 96 -4.17 -12.52 10.61
C ALA A 96 -4.30 -12.06 12.06
N LEU A 97 -3.64 -10.96 12.42
CA LEU A 97 -3.79 -10.34 13.74
C LEU A 97 -5.24 -9.90 14.00
N GLY A 98 -5.88 -9.27 13.00
CA GLY A 98 -7.28 -8.88 13.08
C GLY A 98 -8.20 -10.09 13.32
N VAL A 99 -7.98 -11.19 12.60
CA VAL A 99 -8.75 -12.44 12.77
C VAL A 99 -8.50 -13.07 14.15
N LEU A 100 -7.29 -13.05 14.67
CA LEU A 100 -6.98 -13.53 16.02
C LEU A 100 -7.74 -12.73 17.11
N LEU A 101 -7.91 -11.43 16.90
CA LEU A 101 -8.55 -10.55 17.87
C LEU A 101 -10.07 -10.51 17.75
N LEU A 102 -10.61 -10.58 16.54
CA LEU A 102 -12.02 -10.31 16.25
C LEU A 102 -12.76 -11.49 15.59
N GLY A 103 -12.05 -12.52 15.16
CA GLY A 103 -12.58 -13.54 14.26
C GLY A 103 -12.72 -13.03 12.82
N VAL A 104 -13.28 -13.87 11.94
CA VAL A 104 -13.63 -13.44 10.57
C VAL A 104 -14.84 -12.53 10.65
N ARG A 105 -14.67 -11.24 10.34
CA ARG A 105 -15.70 -10.21 10.45
C ARG A 105 -15.64 -9.24 9.26
N PRO A 106 -16.78 -8.71 8.78
CA PRO A 106 -16.81 -7.66 7.77
C PRO A 106 -16.01 -6.42 8.15
N ALA A 107 -15.97 -6.10 9.46
CA ALA A 107 -15.19 -4.98 10.00
C ALA A 107 -13.72 -5.01 9.60
N LEU A 108 -13.12 -6.19 9.37
CA LEU A 108 -11.72 -6.32 8.97
C LEU A 108 -11.45 -5.76 7.56
N LEU A 109 -12.46 -5.74 6.68
CA LEU A 109 -12.36 -5.15 5.33
C LEU A 109 -12.10 -3.64 5.38
N HIS A 110 -12.40 -2.99 6.50
CA HIS A 110 -12.24 -1.56 6.71
C HIS A 110 -11.15 -1.23 7.74
N LEU A 111 -11.07 -2.01 8.82
CA LEU A 111 -10.16 -1.75 9.94
C LEU A 111 -8.69 -1.92 9.55
N VAL A 112 -8.37 -2.98 8.81
CA VAL A 112 -6.96 -3.26 8.45
C VAL A 112 -6.43 -2.23 7.45
N PRO A 113 -7.13 -1.91 6.34
CA PRO A 113 -6.72 -0.81 5.46
C PRO A 113 -6.60 0.54 6.20
N ALA A 114 -7.54 0.85 7.08
CA ALA A 114 -7.49 2.06 7.91
C ALA A 114 -6.23 2.12 8.79
N ALA A 115 -5.86 1.00 9.40
CA ALA A 115 -4.64 0.91 10.22
C ALA A 115 -3.37 1.06 9.37
N LEU A 116 -3.30 0.40 8.20
CA LEU A 116 -2.17 0.53 7.27
C LEU A 116 -2.04 1.96 6.75
N ALA A 117 -3.14 2.60 6.35
CA ALA A 117 -3.14 4.01 5.93
C ALA A 117 -2.66 4.94 7.07
N ALA A 118 -3.13 4.74 8.30
CA ALA A 118 -2.68 5.51 9.45
C ALA A 118 -1.17 5.32 9.72
N LEU A 119 -0.65 4.10 9.57
CA LEU A 119 0.79 3.81 9.69
C LEU A 119 1.60 4.48 8.58
N VAL A 120 1.09 4.52 7.33
CA VAL A 120 1.73 5.26 6.22
C VAL A 120 1.79 6.75 6.54
N VAL A 121 0.69 7.36 7.00
CA VAL A 121 0.67 8.78 7.40
C VAL A 121 1.66 9.05 8.51
N ALA A 122 1.67 8.24 9.57
CA ALA A 122 2.57 8.40 10.71
C ALA A 122 4.05 8.25 10.29
N THR A 123 4.36 7.22 9.49
CA THR A 123 5.72 6.98 8.99
C THR A 123 6.18 8.10 8.07
N GLY A 124 5.34 8.51 7.12
CA GLY A 124 5.62 9.62 6.21
C GLY A 124 5.87 10.93 6.96
N ALA A 125 5.02 11.25 7.95
CA ALA A 125 5.19 12.43 8.80
C ALA A 125 6.50 12.37 9.61
N ALA A 126 6.84 11.20 10.17
CA ALA A 126 8.10 11.01 10.88
C ALA A 126 9.32 11.21 9.96
N LEU A 127 9.28 10.67 8.74
CA LEU A 127 10.34 10.85 7.74
C LEU A 127 10.47 12.30 7.26
N ALA A 128 9.36 13.00 7.10
CA ALA A 128 9.35 14.42 6.75
C ALA A 128 9.95 15.30 7.87
N ALA A 129 9.68 14.96 9.12
CA ALA A 129 10.20 15.65 10.29
C ALA A 129 11.69 15.37 10.55
N ALA A 130 12.17 14.20 10.16
CA ALA A 130 13.47 13.69 10.55
C ALA A 130 14.63 14.59 10.09
N GLY A 131 15.57 14.87 11.00
CA GLY A 131 16.74 15.71 10.75
C GLY A 131 16.50 17.21 10.83
N HIS A 132 15.29 17.66 11.16
CA HIS A 132 14.93 19.07 11.31
C HIS A 132 14.74 19.50 12.78
N ARG A 133 14.85 20.81 13.06
CA ARG A 133 14.54 21.40 14.39
C ARG A 133 13.03 21.38 14.62
N ARG A 134 12.58 21.42 15.89
CA ARG A 134 11.19 21.20 16.33
C ARG A 134 10.12 21.88 15.46
N ILE A 135 10.25 23.20 15.19
CA ILE A 135 9.25 23.97 14.40
C ILE A 135 9.25 23.48 12.95
N ALA A 136 10.40 23.37 12.32
CA ALA A 136 10.54 22.89 10.95
C ALA A 136 10.09 21.42 10.81
N ALA A 137 10.46 20.57 11.77
CA ALA A 137 10.02 19.18 11.85
C ALA A 137 8.49 19.09 11.95
N GLY A 138 7.88 19.91 12.82
CA GLY A 138 6.43 19.99 12.97
C GLY A 138 5.73 20.43 11.69
N ALA A 139 6.26 21.45 10.99
CA ALA A 139 5.70 21.91 9.73
C ALA A 139 5.77 20.84 8.63
N GLY A 140 6.91 20.14 8.52
CA GLY A 140 7.04 19.03 7.56
C GLY A 140 6.09 17.88 7.84
N ALA A 141 5.99 17.45 9.10
CA ALA A 141 5.05 16.41 9.51
C ALA A 141 3.60 16.82 9.24
N ALA A 142 3.23 18.06 9.62
CA ALA A 142 1.88 18.56 9.42
C ALA A 142 1.50 18.65 7.94
N SER A 143 2.44 18.93 7.03
CA SER A 143 2.18 18.94 5.58
C SER A 143 1.82 17.53 5.08
N VAL A 144 2.56 16.50 5.52
CA VAL A 144 2.25 15.11 5.17
C VAL A 144 0.89 14.70 5.72
N VAL A 145 0.63 15.02 7.00
CA VAL A 145 -0.68 14.75 7.64
C VAL A 145 -1.80 15.46 6.89
N ALA A 146 -1.64 16.75 6.55
CA ALA A 146 -2.67 17.51 5.84
C ALA A 146 -3.04 16.91 4.47
N ILE A 147 -2.11 16.30 3.77
CA ILE A 147 -2.37 15.75 2.43
C ILE A 147 -2.82 14.28 2.52
N LEU A 148 -2.13 13.43 3.31
CA LEU A 148 -2.45 12.01 3.37
C LEU A 148 -3.58 11.67 4.34
N ALA A 149 -3.77 12.45 5.43
CA ALA A 149 -4.87 12.22 6.36
C ALA A 149 -6.19 12.88 5.91
N LEU A 150 -6.11 13.83 4.98
CA LEU A 150 -7.25 14.50 4.35
C LEU A 150 -7.17 14.31 2.83
N PRO A 151 -7.17 13.06 2.34
CA PRO A 151 -6.97 12.78 0.93
C PRO A 151 -8.18 13.21 0.12
N GLY A 152 -7.95 13.52 -1.17
CA GLY A 152 -9.03 13.59 -2.15
C GLY A 152 -9.68 12.22 -2.37
N PRO A 153 -10.85 12.16 -3.06
CA PRO A 153 -11.65 10.95 -3.18
C PRO A 153 -10.88 9.74 -3.70
N ASP A 154 -10.11 9.89 -4.77
CA ASP A 154 -9.39 8.78 -5.41
C ASP A 154 -8.30 8.22 -4.50
N LEU A 155 -7.47 9.09 -3.89
CA LEU A 155 -6.44 8.63 -2.95
C LEU A 155 -7.07 8.02 -1.70
N GLY A 156 -8.13 8.60 -1.19
CA GLY A 156 -8.89 8.08 -0.05
C GLY A 156 -9.44 6.68 -0.32
N PHE A 157 -9.99 6.47 -1.50
CA PHE A 157 -10.47 5.17 -1.95
C PHE A 157 -9.35 4.12 -1.94
N TYR A 158 -8.18 4.42 -2.55
CA TYR A 158 -7.07 3.46 -2.60
C TYR A 158 -6.38 3.25 -1.25
N LEU A 159 -6.37 4.25 -0.37
CA LEU A 159 -5.84 4.10 0.98
C LEU A 159 -6.73 3.21 1.86
N LEU A 160 -8.06 3.22 1.64
CA LEU A 160 -9.04 2.63 2.57
C LEU A 160 -9.70 1.36 2.07
N GLN A 161 -9.50 0.96 0.82
CA GLN A 161 -10.13 -0.25 0.28
C GLN A 161 -9.26 -1.51 0.44
N GLY A 162 -7.95 -1.43 0.47
CA GLY A 162 -6.98 -2.55 0.55
C GLY A 162 -7.42 -3.92 0.03
N PRO A 163 -6.47 -4.80 -0.26
CA PRO A 163 -5.02 -4.59 -0.32
C PRO A 163 -4.65 -3.95 -1.67
N TRP A 164 -4.10 -2.75 -1.66
CA TRP A 164 -3.73 -2.04 -2.90
C TRP A 164 -2.44 -1.24 -2.74
N HIS A 165 -1.33 -1.93 -2.54
CA HIS A 165 0.04 -1.40 -2.48
C HIS A 165 0.32 -0.37 -1.35
N VAL A 166 -0.64 -0.16 -0.43
CA VAL A 166 -0.45 0.73 0.74
C VAL A 166 0.54 0.11 1.71
N GLY A 167 0.44 -1.20 1.95
CA GLY A 167 1.42 -1.94 2.73
C GLY A 167 2.80 -1.91 2.08
N THR A 168 2.88 -2.04 0.76
CA THR A 168 4.13 -1.91 0.00
C THR A 168 4.80 -0.56 0.23
N ALA A 169 4.02 0.54 0.14
CA ALA A 169 4.52 1.89 0.43
C ALA A 169 5.04 1.99 1.88
N LEU A 170 4.32 1.42 2.85
CA LEU A 170 4.74 1.40 4.26
C LEU A 170 6.08 0.70 4.45
N TYR A 171 6.24 -0.50 3.90
CA TYR A 171 7.47 -1.27 4.02
C TYR A 171 8.66 -0.54 3.37
N CYS A 172 8.46 0.06 2.18
CA CYS A 172 9.47 0.89 1.53
C CYS A 172 9.85 2.12 2.38
N LEU A 173 8.87 2.87 2.90
CA LEU A 173 9.12 4.05 3.73
C LEU A 173 9.92 3.72 4.99
N VAL A 174 9.56 2.63 5.69
CA VAL A 174 10.28 2.19 6.89
C VAL A 174 11.71 1.75 6.54
N ALA A 175 11.88 1.00 5.44
CA ALA A 175 13.19 0.58 4.97
C ALA A 175 14.07 1.79 4.59
N PHE A 176 13.53 2.78 3.87
CA PHE A 176 14.24 4.03 3.55
C PHE A 176 14.68 4.77 4.81
N GLY A 177 13.81 4.83 5.83
CA GLY A 177 14.16 5.40 7.14
C GLY A 177 15.31 4.66 7.82
N PHE A 178 15.31 3.33 7.81
CA PHE A 178 16.38 2.53 8.40
C PHE A 178 17.73 2.70 7.67
N VAL A 179 17.71 2.79 6.36
CA VAL A 179 18.91 2.99 5.54
C VAL A 179 19.45 4.42 5.70
N ALA A 180 18.57 5.42 5.75
CA ALA A 180 18.97 6.82 5.77
C ALA A 180 19.45 7.32 7.15
N PHE A 181 18.85 6.85 8.26
CA PHE A 181 19.13 7.41 9.59
C PHE A 181 19.92 6.45 10.49
N ARG A 182 21.11 6.90 10.95
CA ARG A 182 21.97 6.19 11.89
C ARG A 182 22.15 4.71 11.49
N PRO A 183 22.80 4.42 10.38
CA PRO A 183 22.97 3.07 9.87
C PRO A 183 23.71 2.21 10.91
N THR A 184 23.06 1.16 11.36
CA THR A 184 23.61 0.13 12.23
C THR A 184 23.37 -1.23 11.58
N PRO A 185 24.16 -2.26 11.87
CA PRO A 185 23.97 -3.58 11.27
C PRO A 185 22.54 -4.13 11.40
N TRP A 186 21.92 -3.96 12.59
CA TRP A 186 20.56 -4.44 12.79
C TRP A 186 19.50 -3.67 11.96
N ARG A 187 19.71 -2.35 11.74
CA ARG A 187 18.81 -1.55 10.88
C ARG A 187 18.96 -1.93 9.41
N ALA A 188 20.18 -2.19 8.98
CA ALA A 188 20.44 -2.70 7.64
C ALA A 188 19.77 -4.06 7.43
N ALA A 189 19.91 -4.99 8.39
CA ALA A 189 19.24 -6.28 8.35
C ALA A 189 17.72 -6.15 8.37
N ALA A 190 17.17 -5.26 9.21
CA ALA A 190 15.73 -4.98 9.25
C ALA A 190 15.21 -4.37 7.95
N ALA A 191 15.95 -3.43 7.32
CA ALA A 191 15.59 -2.87 6.02
C ALA A 191 15.59 -3.95 4.93
N ALA A 192 16.62 -4.78 4.88
CA ALA A 192 16.70 -5.90 3.93
C ALA A 192 15.55 -6.90 4.13
N ALA A 193 15.23 -7.25 5.39
CA ALA A 193 14.13 -8.15 5.71
C ALA A 193 12.75 -7.55 5.33
N LEU A 194 12.53 -6.25 5.59
CA LEU A 194 11.30 -5.57 5.18
C LEU A 194 11.13 -5.53 3.66
N LEU A 195 12.19 -5.19 2.93
CA LEU A 195 12.15 -5.21 1.47
C LEU A 195 11.94 -6.62 0.92
N ALA A 196 12.61 -7.62 1.50
CA ALA A 196 12.42 -9.03 1.11
C ALA A 196 10.97 -9.49 1.36
N ALA A 197 10.41 -9.21 2.54
CA ALA A 197 9.02 -9.47 2.82
C ALA A 197 8.10 -8.72 1.85
N GLY A 198 8.44 -7.45 1.55
CA GLY A 198 7.75 -6.69 0.50
C GLY A 198 7.70 -7.43 -0.82
N MET A 199 8.85 -7.93 -1.31
CA MET A 199 8.98 -8.65 -2.59
C MET A 199 8.23 -9.99 -2.63
N LEU A 200 8.14 -10.67 -1.50
CA LEU A 200 7.38 -11.93 -1.40
C LEU A 200 5.87 -11.69 -1.52
N GLY A 201 5.37 -10.60 -0.96
CA GLY A 201 3.94 -10.27 -0.99
C GLY A 201 3.52 -9.45 -2.21
N ASP A 202 4.41 -8.60 -2.71
CA ASP A 202 4.16 -7.69 -3.83
C ASP A 202 5.47 -7.42 -4.57
N LEU A 203 5.57 -7.97 -5.77
CA LEU A 203 6.79 -7.85 -6.60
C LEU A 203 7.11 -6.38 -6.95
N LEU A 204 6.12 -5.48 -6.88
CA LEU A 204 6.32 -4.05 -7.07
C LEU A 204 7.37 -3.47 -6.11
N THR A 205 7.59 -4.10 -4.95
CA THR A 205 8.64 -3.73 -3.98
C THR A 205 10.06 -3.74 -4.57
N VAL A 206 10.33 -4.57 -5.59
CA VAL A 206 11.62 -4.53 -6.29
C VAL A 206 11.85 -3.15 -6.89
N ALA A 207 10.86 -2.66 -7.63
CA ALA A 207 10.93 -1.36 -8.30
C ALA A 207 10.85 -0.19 -7.31
N LEU A 208 9.98 -0.28 -6.30
CA LEU A 208 9.68 0.83 -5.39
C LEU A 208 10.60 0.90 -4.16
N GLY A 209 11.26 -0.20 -3.81
CA GLY A 209 12.07 -0.32 -2.59
C GLY A 209 13.53 -0.62 -2.87
N SER A 210 13.83 -1.80 -3.42
CA SER A 210 15.19 -2.30 -3.60
C SER A 210 15.98 -1.45 -4.62
N LEU A 211 15.44 -1.24 -5.81
CA LEU A 211 16.10 -0.42 -6.84
C LEU A 211 16.34 1.03 -6.41
N PRO A 212 15.40 1.75 -5.77
CA PRO A 212 15.63 3.07 -5.21
C PRO A 212 16.75 3.11 -4.17
N VAL A 213 16.82 2.13 -3.27
CA VAL A 213 17.91 2.05 -2.28
C VAL A 213 19.25 1.84 -2.95
N LEU A 214 19.32 0.95 -3.95
CA LEU A 214 20.53 0.73 -4.74
C LEU A 214 20.95 2.00 -5.49
N ALA A 215 20.04 2.63 -6.23
CA ALA A 215 20.30 3.84 -7.01
C ALA A 215 20.76 5.00 -6.11
N ALA A 216 20.10 5.23 -4.98
CA ALA A 216 20.47 6.26 -4.02
C ALA A 216 21.87 6.01 -3.43
N GLY A 217 22.21 4.74 -3.16
CA GLY A 217 23.58 4.36 -2.74
C GLY A 217 24.63 4.67 -3.79
N LEU A 218 24.37 4.37 -5.07
CA LEU A 218 25.28 4.67 -6.18
C LEU A 218 25.46 6.18 -6.36
N VAL A 219 24.38 6.97 -6.23
CA VAL A 219 24.44 8.44 -6.24
C VAL A 219 25.30 8.96 -5.07
N ALA A 220 25.11 8.41 -3.86
CA ALA A 220 25.93 8.78 -2.71
C ALA A 220 27.42 8.51 -2.97
N ALA A 221 27.77 7.32 -3.48
CA ALA A 221 29.16 6.99 -3.84
C ALA A 221 29.76 7.94 -4.87
N ARG A 222 28.98 8.27 -5.91
CA ARG A 222 29.40 9.19 -6.99
C ARG A 222 29.58 10.62 -6.48
N SER A 223 28.61 11.09 -5.66
CA SER A 223 28.62 12.47 -5.16
C SER A 223 29.71 12.72 -4.10
N GLU A 224 30.04 11.70 -3.30
CA GLU A 224 31.08 11.76 -2.28
C GLU A 224 32.46 11.31 -2.78
N ARG A 225 32.52 10.77 -4.00
CA ARG A 225 33.73 10.12 -4.56
C ARG A 225 34.30 9.03 -3.65
N ARG A 226 33.41 8.30 -2.95
CA ARG A 226 33.76 7.24 -1.99
C ARG A 226 32.83 6.04 -2.15
N LEU A 227 33.38 4.92 -2.59
CA LEU A 227 32.63 3.67 -2.75
C LEU A 227 31.99 3.18 -1.43
N ARG A 228 32.59 3.50 -0.29
CA ARG A 228 32.06 3.15 1.04
C ARG A 228 30.67 3.76 1.29
N ALA A 229 30.33 4.89 0.67
CA ALA A 229 29.01 5.50 0.80
C ALA A 229 27.89 4.65 0.18
N ALA A 230 28.21 3.85 -0.85
CA ALA A 230 27.26 2.90 -1.43
C ALA A 230 27.17 1.57 -0.69
N ALA A 231 28.20 1.21 0.10
CA ALA A 231 28.34 -0.15 0.62
C ALA A 231 27.09 -0.63 1.37
N LEU A 232 26.56 0.16 2.30
CA LEU A 232 25.40 -0.22 3.08
C LEU A 232 24.11 -0.29 2.24
N PRO A 233 23.72 0.72 1.42
CA PRO A 233 22.56 0.62 0.53
C PRO A 233 22.64 -0.58 -0.42
N VAL A 234 23.81 -0.83 -1.02
CA VAL A 234 24.03 -1.98 -1.91
C VAL A 234 23.83 -3.30 -1.14
N LEU A 235 24.42 -3.43 0.05
CA LEU A 235 24.24 -4.62 0.88
C LEU A 235 22.80 -4.84 1.29
N VAL A 236 22.05 -3.77 1.59
CA VAL A 236 20.62 -3.86 1.90
C VAL A 236 19.83 -4.32 0.69
N ALA A 237 20.05 -3.72 -0.48
CA ALA A 237 19.35 -4.10 -1.70
C ALA A 237 19.63 -5.56 -2.11
N LEU A 238 20.92 -5.95 -2.20
CA LEU A 238 21.29 -7.33 -2.54
C LEU A 238 20.85 -8.34 -1.47
N GLY A 239 20.97 -7.97 -0.18
CA GLY A 239 20.49 -8.79 0.92
C GLY A 239 18.99 -9.03 0.86
N ALA A 240 18.22 -8.01 0.48
CA ALA A 240 16.77 -8.13 0.28
C ALA A 240 16.42 -9.09 -0.85
N GLU A 241 17.11 -9.00 -2.01
CA GLU A 241 16.90 -9.92 -3.13
C GLU A 241 17.24 -11.38 -2.75
N ILE A 242 18.38 -11.59 -2.07
CA ILE A 242 18.79 -12.92 -1.61
C ILE A 242 17.76 -13.50 -0.63
N LEU A 243 17.30 -12.70 0.32
CA LEU A 243 16.28 -13.12 1.29
C LEU A 243 14.94 -13.40 0.61
N ALA A 244 14.54 -12.60 -0.38
CA ALA A 244 13.31 -12.80 -1.13
C ALA A 244 13.37 -14.10 -1.96
N VAL A 245 14.49 -14.37 -2.65
CA VAL A 245 14.70 -15.63 -3.38
C VAL A 245 14.66 -16.81 -2.41
N GLY A 246 15.38 -16.72 -1.27
CA GLY A 246 15.35 -17.75 -0.24
C GLY A 246 13.94 -17.97 0.33
N GLY A 247 13.20 -16.90 0.59
CA GLY A 247 11.80 -16.95 1.02
C GLY A 247 10.91 -17.64 0.00
N ARG A 248 11.07 -17.34 -1.30
CA ARG A 248 10.31 -18.00 -2.38
C ARG A 248 10.58 -19.49 -2.44
N LEU A 249 11.84 -19.90 -2.31
CA LEU A 249 12.19 -21.32 -2.25
C LEU A 249 11.57 -22.03 -1.03
N LEU A 250 11.46 -21.34 0.11
CA LEU A 250 10.79 -21.86 1.29
C LEU A 250 9.27 -21.97 1.09
N GLU A 251 8.63 -20.99 0.46
CA GLU A 251 7.22 -21.04 0.09
C GLU A 251 6.93 -22.21 -0.85
N ASP A 252 7.75 -22.39 -1.89
CA ASP A 252 7.63 -23.52 -2.82
C ASP A 252 7.80 -24.87 -2.10
N ALA A 253 8.80 -24.98 -1.20
CA ALA A 253 9.02 -26.18 -0.40
C ALA A 253 7.88 -26.46 0.60
N ALA A 254 7.19 -25.40 1.07
CA ALA A 254 6.01 -25.52 1.91
C ALA A 254 4.73 -25.85 1.12
N GLY A 255 4.79 -25.90 -0.20
CA GLY A 255 3.66 -26.21 -1.08
C GLY A 255 2.76 -25.00 -1.38
N THR A 256 3.31 -23.80 -1.30
CA THR A 256 2.65 -22.55 -1.74
C THR A 256 2.98 -22.31 -3.20
N PHE A 257 1.96 -21.99 -4.00
CA PHE A 257 2.13 -21.73 -5.42
C PHE A 257 1.93 -20.25 -5.74
N THR A 258 2.92 -19.63 -6.39
CA THR A 258 2.76 -18.28 -6.96
C THR A 258 2.51 -18.39 -8.47
N LEU A 259 1.44 -17.72 -8.92
CA LEU A 259 1.12 -17.64 -10.34
C LEU A 259 2.03 -16.60 -11.00
N VAL A 260 2.74 -17.00 -12.05
CA VAL A 260 3.56 -16.08 -12.87
C VAL A 260 2.69 -15.50 -13.98
N ASN A 261 2.52 -14.19 -13.97
CA ASN A 261 1.85 -13.47 -15.06
C ASN A 261 2.89 -13.11 -16.14
N ARG A 262 2.69 -13.56 -17.37
CA ARG A 262 3.47 -13.10 -18.53
C ARG A 262 2.77 -11.89 -19.14
N ASN A 263 3.27 -10.71 -18.85
CA ASN A 263 2.85 -9.51 -19.57
C ASN A 263 3.35 -9.59 -21.00
N LEU A 264 2.45 -9.36 -21.96
CA LEU A 264 2.84 -9.17 -23.35
C LEU A 264 3.63 -7.86 -23.48
N PRO A 265 4.64 -7.80 -24.35
CA PRO A 265 5.34 -6.54 -24.61
C PRO A 265 4.35 -5.49 -25.12
N LEU A 266 4.44 -4.28 -24.56
CA LEU A 266 3.58 -3.17 -24.97
C LEU A 266 3.97 -2.67 -26.35
N SER A 267 2.96 -2.27 -27.13
CA SER A 267 3.20 -1.51 -28.37
C SER A 267 3.66 -0.09 -28.04
N THR A 268 4.37 0.56 -28.98
CA THR A 268 4.79 1.96 -28.84
C THR A 268 3.59 2.90 -28.67
N HIS A 269 2.46 2.58 -29.29
CA HIS A 269 1.22 3.34 -29.14
C HIS A 269 0.69 3.26 -27.70
N GLN A 270 0.63 2.07 -27.10
CA GLN A 270 0.22 1.91 -25.71
C GLN A 270 1.12 2.64 -24.73
N LEU A 271 2.44 2.69 -24.98
CA LEU A 271 3.37 3.47 -24.18
C LEU A 271 3.07 4.96 -24.22
N ALA A 272 2.79 5.50 -25.42
CA ALA A 272 2.44 6.92 -25.59
C ALA A 272 1.13 7.27 -24.86
N ASP A 273 0.11 6.42 -24.97
CA ASP A 273 -1.15 6.58 -24.25
C ASP A 273 -0.95 6.55 -22.74
N ASN A 274 -0.18 5.59 -22.24
CA ASN A 274 0.12 5.45 -20.80
C ASN A 274 0.84 6.68 -20.25
N ILE A 275 1.80 7.25 -20.99
CA ILE A 275 2.45 8.52 -20.62
C ILE A 275 1.39 9.63 -20.52
N GLY A 276 0.46 9.70 -21.46
CA GLY A 276 -0.64 10.67 -21.46
C GLY A 276 -1.60 10.53 -20.27
N PHE A 277 -1.75 9.32 -19.70
CA PHE A 277 -2.58 9.11 -18.52
C PHE A 277 -1.93 9.53 -17.21
N VAL A 278 -0.58 9.57 -17.11
CA VAL A 278 0.14 9.92 -15.87
C VAL A 278 -0.36 11.22 -15.23
N PRO A 279 -0.37 12.39 -15.94
CA PRO A 279 -0.80 13.64 -15.30
C PRO A 279 -2.26 13.59 -14.84
N ARG A 280 -3.14 12.93 -15.58
CA ARG A 280 -4.55 12.75 -15.22
C ARG A 280 -4.71 11.95 -13.93
N ARG A 281 -3.98 10.82 -13.80
CA ARG A 281 -4.07 9.94 -12.64
C ARG A 281 -3.43 10.55 -11.40
N VAL A 282 -2.25 11.17 -11.56
CA VAL A 282 -1.56 11.83 -10.44
C VAL A 282 -2.37 13.03 -9.92
N SER A 283 -2.93 13.86 -10.81
CA SER A 283 -3.78 14.98 -10.37
C SER A 283 -5.04 14.51 -9.66
N ALA A 284 -5.68 13.44 -10.14
CA ALA A 284 -6.85 12.84 -9.51
C ALA A 284 -6.52 12.28 -8.11
N LEU A 285 -5.40 11.54 -7.97
CA LEU A 285 -4.92 11.05 -6.66
C LEU A 285 -4.62 12.20 -5.68
N LEU A 286 -4.16 13.34 -6.17
CA LEU A 286 -3.93 14.53 -5.33
C LEU A 286 -5.21 15.38 -5.10
N GLY A 287 -6.37 14.91 -5.54
CA GLY A 287 -7.67 15.53 -5.28
C GLY A 287 -8.10 16.62 -6.27
N LEU A 288 -7.27 16.97 -7.26
CA LEU A 288 -7.59 18.03 -8.23
C LEU A 288 -8.53 17.56 -9.37
N GLY A 289 -8.86 16.27 -9.41
CA GLY A 289 -9.55 15.64 -10.53
C GLY A 289 -8.62 15.34 -11.72
N ALA A 290 -9.17 14.76 -12.78
CA ALA A 290 -8.40 14.42 -13.98
C ALA A 290 -8.01 15.68 -14.76
N ILE A 291 -6.73 15.96 -14.91
CA ILE A 291 -6.21 17.06 -15.74
C ILE A 291 -5.24 16.49 -16.79
N PRO A 292 -5.45 16.76 -18.09
CA PRO A 292 -6.57 17.52 -18.67
C PRO A 292 -7.91 16.82 -18.43
N ALA A 293 -8.97 17.62 -18.25
CA ALA A 293 -10.31 17.09 -18.08
C ALA A 293 -10.69 16.23 -19.30
N ASP A 294 -11.48 15.19 -19.06
CA ASP A 294 -12.14 14.47 -20.15
C ASP A 294 -13.02 15.50 -20.90
N PRO A 295 -13.00 15.56 -22.23
CA PRO A 295 -13.89 16.44 -23.00
C PRO A 295 -15.37 16.28 -22.65
N ALA A 296 -15.77 15.13 -22.11
CA ALA A 296 -17.12 14.85 -21.61
C ALA A 296 -17.36 15.33 -20.17
N SER A 297 -16.33 15.80 -19.44
CA SER A 297 -16.46 16.26 -18.05
C SER A 297 -16.51 17.78 -17.96
N ASN A 298 -17.27 18.30 -16.99
CA ASN A 298 -17.41 19.76 -16.74
C ASN A 298 -16.14 20.41 -16.14
N GLY A 299 -14.98 19.78 -16.23
CA GLY A 299 -13.74 20.25 -15.61
C GLY A 299 -13.75 20.10 -14.07
N PRO A 300 -12.64 20.50 -13.39
CA PRO A 300 -12.55 20.40 -11.95
C PRO A 300 -13.60 21.29 -11.26
N SER A 301 -14.32 20.75 -10.28
CA SER A 301 -15.24 21.50 -9.42
C SER A 301 -14.48 22.49 -8.54
N VAL A 302 -15.18 23.49 -7.99
CA VAL A 302 -14.59 24.45 -7.02
C VAL A 302 -13.93 23.72 -5.85
N ALA A 303 -14.54 22.62 -5.38
CA ALA A 303 -14.00 21.82 -4.28
C ALA A 303 -12.65 21.15 -4.66
N GLN A 304 -12.53 20.65 -5.89
CA GLN A 304 -11.28 20.04 -6.37
C GLN A 304 -10.14 21.07 -6.41
N TRP A 305 -10.42 22.36 -6.71
CA TRP A 305 -9.42 23.42 -6.64
C TRP A 305 -8.86 23.67 -5.24
N LEU A 306 -9.57 23.27 -4.18
CA LEU A 306 -9.07 23.34 -2.80
C LEU A 306 -7.88 22.41 -2.57
N HIS A 307 -7.69 21.38 -3.40
CA HIS A 307 -6.52 20.47 -3.36
C HIS A 307 -5.31 20.99 -4.16
N LEU A 308 -5.43 22.10 -4.89
CA LEU A 308 -4.31 22.70 -5.66
C LEU A 308 -3.03 22.90 -4.84
N PRO A 309 -3.05 23.31 -3.56
CA PRO A 309 -1.85 23.45 -2.76
C PRO A 309 -1.05 22.14 -2.62
N ALA A 310 -1.72 20.97 -2.55
CA ALA A 310 -1.06 19.68 -2.50
C ALA A 310 -0.32 19.37 -3.80
N VAL A 311 -0.97 19.62 -4.95
CA VAL A 311 -0.35 19.43 -6.27
C VAL A 311 0.88 20.33 -6.44
N VAL A 312 0.74 21.62 -6.13
CA VAL A 312 1.85 22.60 -6.24
C VAL A 312 3.02 22.19 -5.34
N LEU A 313 2.75 21.78 -4.11
CA LEU A 313 3.78 21.35 -3.17
C LEU A 313 4.51 20.11 -3.68
N VAL A 314 3.78 19.09 -4.15
CA VAL A 314 4.34 17.84 -4.67
C VAL A 314 5.22 18.12 -5.90
N VAL A 315 4.71 18.87 -6.87
CA VAL A 315 5.47 19.23 -8.08
C VAL A 315 6.73 20.02 -7.73
N ALA A 316 6.61 21.03 -6.86
CA ALA A 316 7.77 21.81 -6.41
C ALA A 316 8.80 20.93 -5.69
N ALA A 317 8.36 20.00 -4.85
CA ALA A 317 9.25 19.10 -4.13
C ALA A 317 10.02 18.16 -5.06
N VAL A 318 9.34 17.58 -6.05
CA VAL A 318 9.95 16.71 -7.06
C VAL A 318 10.98 17.49 -7.89
N LEU A 319 10.63 18.70 -8.36
CA LEU A 319 11.56 19.57 -9.11
C LEU A 319 12.78 19.92 -8.27
N VAL A 320 12.61 20.36 -7.02
CA VAL A 320 13.72 20.70 -6.12
C VAL A 320 14.60 19.49 -5.82
N ALA A 321 14.02 18.33 -5.56
CA ALA A 321 14.76 17.09 -5.33
C ALA A 321 15.56 16.68 -6.56
N THR A 322 14.96 16.77 -7.76
CA THR A 322 15.63 16.49 -9.03
C THR A 322 16.79 17.44 -9.29
N VAL A 323 16.60 18.75 -9.12
CA VAL A 323 17.68 19.75 -9.29
C VAL A 323 18.84 19.48 -8.33
N ARG A 324 18.53 19.12 -7.07
CA ARG A 324 19.57 18.78 -6.09
C ARG A 324 20.33 17.52 -6.46
N LEU A 325 19.61 16.47 -6.92
CA LEU A 325 20.20 15.24 -7.40
C LEU A 325 21.17 15.51 -8.56
N VAL A 326 20.70 16.20 -9.60
CA VAL A 326 21.52 16.56 -10.78
C VAL A 326 22.74 17.40 -10.37
N THR A 327 22.54 18.41 -9.51
CA THR A 327 23.64 19.27 -9.02
C THR A 327 24.70 18.45 -8.30
N ARG A 328 24.31 17.46 -7.48
CA ARG A 328 25.27 16.58 -6.78
C ARG A 328 26.00 15.64 -7.74
N LEU A 329 25.35 15.17 -8.79
CA LEU A 329 25.98 14.32 -9.80
C LEU A 329 26.97 15.07 -10.68
N VAL A 330 26.64 16.33 -11.06
CA VAL A 330 27.47 17.17 -11.91
C VAL A 330 28.63 17.81 -11.12
N ARG A 331 28.39 18.22 -9.87
CA ARG A 331 29.37 18.89 -9.00
C ARG A 331 29.62 18.07 -7.72
N PRO A 332 30.28 16.91 -7.81
CA PRO A 332 30.57 16.08 -6.66
C PRO A 332 31.46 16.81 -5.65
N ARG A 333 31.10 16.70 -4.36
CA ARG A 333 31.84 17.35 -3.27
C ARG A 333 32.99 16.47 -2.81
N GLN A 334 34.13 17.10 -2.44
CA GLN A 334 35.31 16.38 -1.95
C GLN A 334 35.24 16.01 -0.44
N ALA A 335 34.38 16.64 0.31
CA ALA A 335 34.25 16.40 1.75
C ALA A 335 32.83 15.92 2.12
N PRO A 336 32.67 14.95 3.04
CA PRO A 336 31.38 14.58 3.55
C PRO A 336 30.76 15.77 4.31
N VAL A 337 29.58 16.20 3.86
CA VAL A 337 28.84 17.27 4.53
C VAL A 337 27.89 16.64 5.55
N ALA A 338 27.82 17.22 6.75
CA ALA A 338 26.76 16.88 7.69
C ALA A 338 25.40 17.04 6.96
N GLY A 339 24.66 15.92 6.75
CA GLY A 339 23.40 15.92 5.98
C GLY A 339 23.30 14.86 4.90
N THR A 340 24.33 14.03 4.68
CA THR A 340 24.31 12.93 3.68
C THR A 340 23.13 11.96 3.88
N SER A 341 22.77 11.67 5.13
CA SER A 341 21.61 10.84 5.47
C SER A 341 20.28 11.39 4.96
N LEU A 342 20.11 12.72 4.98
CA LEU A 342 18.90 13.39 4.49
C LEU A 342 18.80 13.33 2.96
N ALA A 343 19.94 13.48 2.28
CA ALA A 343 20.03 13.36 0.84
C ALA A 343 19.71 11.94 0.36
N LEU A 344 20.21 10.94 1.06
CA LEU A 344 19.93 9.53 0.75
C LEU A 344 18.43 9.22 0.84
N LEU A 345 17.73 9.73 1.87
CA LEU A 345 16.28 9.57 1.96
C LEU A 345 15.54 10.25 0.80
N GLU A 346 15.91 11.50 0.48
CA GLU A 346 15.32 12.24 -0.64
C GLU A 346 15.52 11.50 -1.97
N ASP A 347 16.71 10.92 -2.18
CA ASP A 347 17.02 10.13 -3.37
C ASP A 347 16.20 8.83 -3.42
N CYS A 348 16.05 8.09 -2.30
CA CYS A 348 15.21 6.90 -2.25
C CYS A 348 13.74 7.23 -2.60
N LEU A 349 13.20 8.31 -2.02
CA LEU A 349 11.83 8.75 -2.30
C LEU A 349 11.64 9.17 -3.77
N LEU A 350 12.61 9.92 -4.33
CA LEU A 350 12.57 10.37 -5.71
C LEU A 350 12.70 9.20 -6.70
N PHE A 351 13.65 8.29 -6.48
CA PHE A 351 13.79 7.11 -7.32
C PHE A 351 12.59 6.16 -7.20
N GLY A 352 12.00 6.03 -6.00
CA GLY A 352 10.77 5.29 -5.79
C GLY A 352 9.60 5.85 -6.61
N LEU A 353 9.42 7.17 -6.59
CA LEU A 353 8.43 7.84 -7.44
C LEU A 353 8.70 7.60 -8.94
N VAL A 354 9.95 7.79 -9.38
CA VAL A 354 10.30 7.61 -10.81
C VAL A 354 10.09 6.16 -11.25
N ALA A 355 10.44 5.20 -10.41
CA ALA A 355 10.23 3.78 -10.68
C ALA A 355 8.74 3.44 -10.75
N ASP A 356 7.92 4.01 -9.85
CA ASP A 356 6.47 3.83 -9.83
C ASP A 356 5.83 4.34 -11.13
N LEU A 357 6.18 5.56 -11.53
CA LEU A 357 5.75 6.12 -12.82
C LEU A 357 6.20 5.26 -14.01
N ALA A 358 7.43 4.75 -13.97
CA ALA A 358 7.95 3.87 -15.03
C ALA A 358 7.16 2.55 -15.10
N VAL A 359 6.89 1.91 -13.96
CA VAL A 359 6.08 0.68 -13.90
C VAL A 359 4.67 0.94 -14.43
N PHE A 360 4.04 2.05 -14.05
CA PHE A 360 2.74 2.43 -14.57
C PHE A 360 2.75 2.62 -16.11
N VAL A 361 3.76 3.29 -16.64
CA VAL A 361 3.90 3.56 -18.09
C VAL A 361 4.10 2.26 -18.87
N VAL A 362 4.86 1.30 -18.34
CA VAL A 362 5.06 0.00 -18.99
C VAL A 362 3.96 -1.02 -18.68
N GLY A 363 2.99 -0.68 -17.85
CA GLY A 363 1.86 -1.54 -17.49
C GLY A 363 0.85 -1.70 -18.62
N ALA A 364 0.29 -2.90 -18.78
CA ALA A 364 -0.57 -3.24 -19.91
C ALA A 364 -1.98 -2.62 -19.88
N ALA A 365 -2.41 -2.03 -18.76
CA ALA A 365 -3.82 -1.67 -18.55
C ALA A 365 -4.03 -0.26 -17.97
N SER A 366 -3.10 0.65 -18.20
CA SER A 366 -3.10 2.02 -17.65
C SER A 366 -4.30 2.88 -18.07
N ASN A 367 -5.02 2.50 -19.12
CA ASN A 367 -6.28 3.13 -19.55
C ASN A 367 -7.42 2.87 -18.54
N ASN A 368 -7.39 1.77 -17.78
CA ASN A 368 -8.40 1.51 -16.76
C ASN A 368 -8.18 2.42 -15.54
N PRO A 369 -9.21 3.19 -15.08
CA PRO A 369 -9.12 4.01 -13.88
C PRO A 369 -8.60 3.29 -12.63
N GLU A 370 -8.97 2.03 -12.43
CA GLU A 370 -8.55 1.22 -11.29
C GLU A 370 -7.03 1.01 -11.20
N TYR A 371 -6.31 1.16 -12.32
CA TYR A 371 -4.85 1.04 -12.33
C TYR A 371 -4.13 2.25 -11.71
N ALA A 372 -4.83 3.34 -11.37
CA ALA A 372 -4.28 4.41 -10.55
C ALA A 372 -3.80 3.93 -9.16
N LYS A 373 -4.28 2.77 -8.69
CA LYS A 373 -3.76 2.11 -7.48
C LYS A 373 -2.25 1.88 -7.51
N TYR A 374 -1.68 1.59 -8.69
CA TYR A 374 -0.24 1.40 -8.88
C TYR A 374 0.57 2.68 -8.74
N LEU A 375 -0.04 3.87 -8.85
CA LEU A 375 0.60 5.17 -8.63
C LEU A 375 0.51 5.65 -7.17
N THR A 376 -0.27 4.97 -6.34
CA THR A 376 -0.48 5.37 -4.94
C THR A 376 0.83 5.43 -4.14
N PRO A 377 1.75 4.43 -4.21
CA PRO A 377 3.02 4.49 -3.49
C PRO A 377 3.89 5.68 -3.92
N GLY A 378 4.01 5.95 -5.21
CA GLY A 378 4.78 7.07 -5.74
C GLY A 378 4.23 8.41 -5.30
N VAL A 379 2.91 8.58 -5.28
CA VAL A 379 2.25 9.78 -4.75
C VAL A 379 2.55 9.94 -3.25
N ILE A 380 2.50 8.88 -2.46
CA ILE A 380 2.87 8.90 -1.04
C ILE A 380 4.33 9.36 -0.88
N PHE A 381 5.27 8.82 -1.68
CA PHE A 381 6.69 9.22 -1.64
C PHE A 381 6.87 10.70 -1.99
N ALA A 382 6.15 11.18 -3.01
CA ALA A 382 6.17 12.57 -3.43
C ALA A 382 5.59 13.53 -2.35
N VAL A 383 4.55 13.11 -1.63
CA VAL A 383 4.00 13.87 -0.49
C VAL A 383 5.01 13.95 0.66
N VAL A 384 5.74 12.87 0.95
CA VAL A 384 6.82 12.89 1.96
C VAL A 384 7.95 13.84 1.54
N LEU A 385 8.33 13.85 0.24
CA LEU A 385 9.26 14.84 -0.31
C LEU A 385 8.72 16.27 -0.11
N GLY A 386 7.41 16.49 -0.34
CA GLY A 386 6.74 17.77 -0.08
C GLY A 386 6.88 18.24 1.37
N GLY A 387 6.60 17.35 2.31
CA GLY A 387 6.77 17.64 3.73
C GLY A 387 8.23 17.99 4.10
N ARG A 388 9.21 17.30 3.52
CA ARG A 388 10.62 17.62 3.70
C ARG A 388 10.99 19.00 3.13
N LEU A 389 10.46 19.35 1.96
CA LEU A 389 10.65 20.68 1.37
C LEU A 389 10.11 21.77 2.30
N VAL A 390 8.88 21.61 2.84
CA VAL A 390 8.29 22.55 3.81
C VAL A 390 9.17 22.67 5.06
N ALA A 391 9.65 21.56 5.62
CA ALA A 391 10.55 21.59 6.77
C ALA A 391 11.83 22.39 6.49
N GLN A 392 12.42 22.25 5.31
CA GLN A 392 13.61 22.98 4.90
C GLN A 392 13.34 24.47 4.70
N MET A 393 12.19 24.84 4.09
CA MET A 393 11.78 26.22 3.89
C MET A 393 11.54 26.94 5.21
N VAL A 394 10.87 26.29 6.17
CA VAL A 394 10.62 26.83 7.52
C VAL A 394 11.91 26.95 8.34
N ALA A 395 12.89 26.11 8.11
CA ALA A 395 14.20 26.23 8.76
C ALA A 395 14.98 27.47 8.29
N GLY A 396 14.61 28.10 7.16
CA GLY A 396 15.18 29.33 6.63
C GLY A 396 14.58 30.60 7.23
N SER A 397 15.07 31.77 6.80
CA SER A 397 14.74 33.09 7.38
C SER A 397 13.35 33.67 7.06
N ARG A 398 12.55 32.99 6.22
CA ARG A 398 11.22 33.49 5.76
C ARG A 398 10.02 32.84 6.49
N ALA A 399 10.22 32.41 7.73
CA ALA A 399 9.27 31.55 8.47
C ALA A 399 7.84 32.12 8.62
N ARG A 400 7.66 33.44 8.74
CA ARG A 400 6.32 34.04 8.98
C ARG A 400 5.41 33.99 7.74
N ALA A 401 5.91 34.39 6.57
CA ALA A 401 5.13 34.37 5.33
C ALA A 401 4.79 32.94 4.90
N LEU A 402 5.75 32.02 5.05
CA LEU A 402 5.56 30.60 4.79
C LEU A 402 4.57 29.95 5.78
N GLY A 403 4.59 30.37 7.04
CA GLY A 403 3.62 29.91 8.06
C GLY A 403 2.18 30.29 7.69
N ALA A 404 1.94 31.52 7.24
CA ALA A 404 0.62 31.96 6.79
C ALA A 404 0.13 31.18 5.55
N ALA A 405 1.01 31.00 4.55
CA ALA A 405 0.69 30.21 3.36
C ALA A 405 0.38 28.75 3.71
N PHE A 406 1.14 28.16 4.65
CA PHE A 406 0.89 26.81 5.14
C PHE A 406 -0.46 26.66 5.82
N VAL A 407 -0.82 27.59 6.72
CA VAL A 407 -2.12 27.57 7.41
C VAL A 407 -3.26 27.71 6.39
N ALA A 408 -3.16 28.63 5.42
CA ALA A 408 -4.16 28.79 4.37
C ALA A 408 -4.32 27.51 3.53
N SER A 409 -3.20 26.86 3.16
CA SER A 409 -3.23 25.61 2.41
C SER A 409 -3.83 24.45 3.22
N ALA A 410 -3.51 24.35 4.51
CA ALA A 410 -4.08 23.34 5.39
C ALA A 410 -5.60 23.53 5.55
N LEU A 411 -6.06 24.78 5.72
CA LEU A 411 -7.49 25.10 5.77
C LEU A 411 -8.21 24.75 4.45
N ALA A 412 -7.59 25.02 3.31
CA ALA A 412 -8.14 24.64 2.00
C ALA A 412 -8.31 23.12 1.88
N LEU A 413 -7.29 22.34 2.29
CA LEU A 413 -7.36 20.87 2.28
C LEU A 413 -8.42 20.33 3.24
N VAL A 414 -8.55 20.90 4.44
CA VAL A 414 -9.62 20.55 5.40
C VAL A 414 -11.00 20.84 4.79
N ALA A 415 -11.18 22.00 4.15
CA ALA A 415 -12.43 22.35 3.49
C ALA A 415 -12.73 21.43 2.30
N GLY A 416 -11.72 21.09 1.48
CA GLY A 416 -11.85 20.11 0.38
C GLY A 416 -12.28 18.74 0.88
N PHE A 417 -11.59 18.20 1.87
CA PHE A 417 -11.94 16.92 2.47
C PHE A 417 -13.35 16.91 3.09
N ALA A 418 -13.69 17.96 3.84
CA ALA A 418 -15.02 18.08 4.44
C ALA A 418 -16.13 18.15 3.38
N TYR A 419 -15.89 18.84 2.26
CA TYR A 419 -16.82 18.89 1.14
C TYR A 419 -16.96 17.50 0.48
N ASP A 420 -15.87 16.83 0.17
CA ASP A 420 -15.88 15.50 -0.45
C ASP A 420 -16.57 14.47 0.46
N ALA A 421 -16.30 14.53 1.76
CA ALA A 421 -16.96 13.68 2.74
C ALA A 421 -18.47 13.96 2.84
N ALA A 422 -18.89 15.22 2.75
CA ALA A 422 -20.30 15.61 2.76
C ALA A 422 -21.01 15.24 1.46
N ALA A 423 -20.33 15.34 0.32
CA ALA A 423 -20.89 14.98 -0.99
C ALA A 423 -21.05 13.45 -1.16
N GLY A 424 -20.23 12.65 -0.46
CA GLY A 424 -20.26 11.18 -0.51
C GLY A 424 -21.22 10.53 0.49
N VAL A 425 -22.16 11.24 1.10
CA VAL A 425 -23.01 10.77 2.22
C VAL A 425 -24.04 9.70 1.83
N ASP A 426 -24.28 9.45 0.56
CA ASP A 426 -25.04 8.25 0.17
C ASP A 426 -24.23 7.02 0.56
N SER A 427 -24.61 6.43 1.71
CA SER A 427 -23.94 5.26 2.26
C SER A 427 -23.84 4.16 1.21
N VAL A 428 -22.61 3.75 0.92
CA VAL A 428 -22.34 2.69 -0.04
C VAL A 428 -23.04 1.41 0.43
N THR A 429 -23.99 0.94 -0.35
CA THR A 429 -24.63 -0.35 -0.08
C THR A 429 -23.55 -1.43 -0.13
N GLN A 430 -23.37 -2.14 1.00
CA GLN A 430 -22.37 -3.21 1.04
C GLN A 430 -22.80 -4.34 0.10
N PRO A 431 -21.98 -4.67 -0.93
CA PRO A 431 -22.31 -5.76 -1.84
C PRO A 431 -22.51 -7.06 -1.06
N ALA A 432 -23.41 -7.89 -1.52
CA ALA A 432 -23.71 -9.21 -0.96
C ALA A 432 -24.29 -9.25 0.47
N ALA A 433 -24.55 -8.14 1.16
CA ALA A 433 -25.19 -8.17 2.49
C ALA A 433 -26.60 -8.78 2.44
N ALA A 434 -27.44 -8.34 1.50
CA ALA A 434 -28.77 -8.91 1.28
C ALA A 434 -28.71 -10.40 0.88
N LEU A 435 -27.74 -10.76 0.04
CA LEU A 435 -27.48 -12.15 -0.34
C LEU A 435 -27.08 -12.99 0.88
N GLY A 436 -26.18 -12.50 1.72
CA GLY A 436 -25.75 -13.17 2.94
C GLY A 436 -26.93 -13.45 3.89
N THR A 437 -27.78 -12.44 4.13
CA THR A 437 -28.99 -12.57 4.94
C THR A 437 -29.96 -13.62 4.37
N PHE A 438 -30.16 -13.58 3.04
CA PHE A 438 -30.99 -14.56 2.35
C PHE A 438 -30.45 -15.99 2.52
N LEU A 439 -29.17 -16.21 2.30
CA LEU A 439 -28.54 -17.53 2.39
C LEU A 439 -28.63 -18.09 3.83
N LEU A 440 -28.44 -17.23 4.84
CA LEU A 440 -28.63 -17.61 6.25
C LEU A 440 -30.06 -18.02 6.56
N ALA A 441 -31.03 -17.24 6.11
CA ALA A 441 -32.48 -17.51 6.34
C ALA A 441 -32.93 -18.81 5.66
N HIS A 442 -32.35 -19.16 4.51
CA HIS A 442 -32.65 -20.40 3.79
C HIS A 442 -31.74 -21.59 4.17
N HIS A 443 -30.94 -21.47 5.22
CA HIS A 443 -30.02 -22.53 5.71
C HIS A 443 -29.02 -23.01 4.64
N LEU A 444 -28.67 -22.16 3.67
CA LEU A 444 -27.71 -22.43 2.62
C LEU A 444 -26.31 -22.07 3.13
N ARG A 445 -25.54 -23.08 3.59
CA ARG A 445 -24.28 -22.87 4.31
C ARG A 445 -23.03 -23.09 3.47
N SER A 446 -23.11 -23.86 2.37
CA SER A 446 -21.96 -24.23 1.55
C SER A 446 -22.29 -24.09 0.07
N GLY A 447 -21.64 -23.16 -0.59
CA GLY A 447 -21.87 -22.83 -2.00
C GLY A 447 -20.60 -22.56 -2.78
N ILE A 448 -20.80 -22.40 -4.07
CA ILE A 448 -19.81 -21.93 -5.04
C ILE A 448 -20.38 -20.73 -5.78
N GLY A 449 -19.54 -19.91 -6.36
CA GLY A 449 -20.01 -18.73 -7.09
C GLY A 449 -18.95 -18.06 -7.94
N ASP A 450 -19.33 -16.95 -8.58
CA ASP A 450 -18.35 -16.10 -9.23
C ASP A 450 -17.35 -15.50 -8.23
N TYR A 451 -16.22 -15.01 -8.73
CA TYR A 451 -15.14 -14.47 -7.89
C TYR A 451 -15.63 -13.35 -6.97
N TRP A 452 -16.39 -12.38 -7.51
CA TRP A 452 -16.79 -11.19 -6.76
C TRP A 452 -17.81 -11.45 -5.66
N SER A 453 -18.59 -12.53 -5.78
CA SER A 453 -19.60 -12.90 -4.80
C SER A 453 -19.08 -13.86 -3.72
N SER A 454 -18.01 -14.60 -3.97
CA SER A 454 -17.65 -15.77 -3.16
C SER A 454 -17.00 -15.42 -1.81
N SER A 455 -15.77 -14.95 -1.82
CA SER A 455 -15.06 -14.61 -0.57
C SER A 455 -15.77 -13.52 0.20
N LEU A 456 -16.36 -12.55 -0.52
CA LEU A 456 -17.10 -11.45 0.09
C LEU A 456 -18.31 -11.94 0.91
N VAL A 457 -19.15 -12.83 0.37
CA VAL A 457 -20.29 -13.43 1.11
C VAL A 457 -19.79 -14.21 2.33
N THR A 458 -18.67 -14.93 2.18
CA THR A 458 -18.12 -15.68 3.31
C THR A 458 -17.71 -14.75 4.46
N VAL A 459 -17.08 -13.62 4.17
CA VAL A 459 -16.71 -12.64 5.20
C VAL A 459 -17.92 -11.87 5.72
N GLN A 460 -18.85 -11.47 4.85
CA GLN A 460 -20.09 -10.74 5.22
C GLN A 460 -21.00 -11.53 6.16
N THR A 461 -20.91 -12.85 6.14
CA THR A 461 -21.69 -13.75 7.02
C THR A 461 -20.87 -14.27 8.20
N ASP A 462 -19.77 -13.58 8.59
CA ASP A 462 -18.89 -14.01 9.68
C ASP A 462 -18.36 -15.46 9.52
N GLY A 463 -18.23 -15.93 8.27
CA GLY A 463 -17.85 -17.31 7.95
C GLY A 463 -18.95 -18.35 8.14
N GLN A 464 -20.19 -17.96 8.47
CA GLN A 464 -21.31 -18.89 8.66
C GLN A 464 -21.81 -19.48 7.34
N VAL A 465 -21.70 -18.73 6.25
CA VAL A 465 -21.92 -19.22 4.88
C VAL A 465 -20.58 -19.24 4.17
N VAL A 466 -20.20 -20.39 3.66
CA VAL A 466 -18.95 -20.57 2.94
C VAL A 466 -19.26 -20.64 1.43
N VAL A 467 -18.79 -19.66 0.68
CA VAL A 467 -18.88 -19.64 -0.79
C VAL A 467 -17.48 -19.66 -1.37
N ARG A 468 -17.22 -20.55 -2.34
CA ARG A 468 -15.91 -20.72 -2.97
C ARG A 468 -15.95 -20.30 -4.42
N PRO A 469 -14.93 -19.53 -4.91
CA PRO A 469 -14.93 -19.03 -6.27
C PRO A 469 -14.75 -20.17 -7.29
N VAL A 470 -15.48 -20.08 -8.41
CA VAL A 470 -15.29 -20.95 -9.56
C VAL A 470 -14.98 -20.11 -10.80
N ALA A 471 -14.30 -20.72 -11.74
CA ALA A 471 -13.97 -20.13 -13.03
C ALA A 471 -14.42 -21.02 -14.17
N LEU A 472 -14.62 -20.43 -15.35
CA LEU A 472 -14.89 -21.19 -16.55
C LEU A 472 -13.64 -21.98 -16.94
N GLY A 473 -13.77 -23.27 -17.18
CA GLY A 473 -12.72 -24.18 -17.56
C GLY A 473 -12.87 -24.70 -18.98
N TYR A 474 -12.13 -25.76 -19.28
CA TYR A 474 -12.20 -26.46 -20.56
C TYR A 474 -13.61 -27.02 -20.80
N ALA A 475 -14.06 -27.00 -22.06
CA ALA A 475 -15.40 -27.44 -22.48
C ALA A 475 -16.56 -26.67 -21.81
N ASP A 476 -16.34 -25.37 -21.54
CA ASP A 476 -17.32 -24.44 -20.95
C ASP A 476 -17.95 -24.92 -19.62
N LYS A 477 -17.18 -25.72 -18.87
CA LYS A 477 -17.61 -26.20 -17.55
C LYS A 477 -16.92 -25.43 -16.44
N LEU A 478 -17.64 -25.22 -15.34
CA LEU A 478 -17.11 -24.57 -14.14
C LEU A 478 -16.16 -25.51 -13.41
N ARG A 479 -15.01 -24.95 -13.02
CA ARG A 479 -13.94 -25.60 -12.25
C ARG A 479 -13.52 -24.70 -11.11
N ARG A 480 -12.68 -25.18 -10.20
CA ARG A 480 -12.11 -24.33 -9.14
C ARG A 480 -11.41 -23.10 -9.73
N ASP A 481 -11.61 -21.96 -9.16
CA ASP A 481 -10.78 -20.79 -9.45
C ASP A 481 -9.40 -21.01 -8.80
N ALA A 482 -8.35 -20.85 -9.61
CA ALA A 482 -6.97 -21.04 -9.16
C ALA A 482 -6.35 -19.77 -8.55
N ARG A 483 -7.02 -18.62 -8.65
CA ARG A 483 -6.49 -17.34 -8.15
C ARG A 483 -6.82 -17.17 -6.68
N GLN A 484 -5.80 -16.87 -5.88
CA GLN A 484 -5.94 -16.60 -4.45
C GLN A 484 -6.91 -17.55 -3.76
N SER A 485 -6.68 -18.86 -3.93
CA SER A 485 -7.56 -19.91 -3.41
C SER A 485 -6.76 -21.09 -2.89
N ALA A 486 -7.29 -21.79 -1.89
CA ALA A 486 -6.68 -22.97 -1.31
C ALA A 486 -7.25 -24.25 -1.96
N TYR A 487 -6.40 -25.26 -2.08
CA TYR A 487 -6.79 -26.55 -2.64
C TYR A 487 -7.85 -27.27 -1.80
N ASP A 488 -7.75 -27.19 -0.48
CA ASP A 488 -8.66 -27.81 0.49
C ASP A 488 -10.07 -27.20 0.47
N TRP A 489 -10.23 -26.01 -0.15
CA TRP A 489 -11.54 -25.40 -0.36
C TRP A 489 -12.47 -26.25 -1.23
N TYR A 490 -11.91 -27.14 -2.07
CA TYR A 490 -12.64 -27.94 -3.05
C TYR A 490 -12.43 -29.44 -2.89
N GLY A 491 -11.28 -29.86 -2.38
CA GLY A 491 -10.90 -31.26 -2.24
C GLY A 491 -11.91 -32.03 -1.36
N GLY A 492 -12.64 -32.99 -1.96
CA GLY A 492 -13.65 -33.77 -1.25
C GLY A 492 -14.91 -33.00 -0.84
N GLN A 493 -14.99 -31.69 -1.11
CA GLN A 493 -16.12 -30.84 -0.72
C GLN A 493 -17.31 -31.01 -1.66
N ARG A 494 -18.51 -30.81 -1.10
CA ARG A 494 -19.76 -30.81 -1.83
C ARG A 494 -20.60 -29.60 -1.45
N PHE A 495 -21.14 -28.93 -2.45
CA PHE A 495 -21.80 -27.63 -2.35
C PHE A 495 -23.32 -27.74 -2.55
N GLN A 496 -24.09 -26.96 -1.80
CA GLN A 496 -25.54 -26.95 -1.84
C GLN A 496 -26.08 -26.06 -2.95
N PHE A 497 -25.36 -24.95 -3.23
CA PHE A 497 -25.83 -23.92 -4.17
C PHE A 497 -24.68 -23.32 -4.99
N PHE A 498 -25.05 -22.65 -6.06
CA PHE A 498 -24.23 -21.76 -6.86
C PHE A 498 -24.84 -20.36 -6.82
N VAL A 499 -23.98 -19.33 -6.82
CA VAL A 499 -24.40 -17.92 -6.93
C VAL A 499 -23.60 -17.18 -7.98
N CYS A 500 -24.27 -16.30 -8.75
CA CYS A 500 -23.61 -15.33 -9.62
C CYS A 500 -24.35 -13.99 -9.60
N ASP A 501 -23.59 -12.91 -9.79
CA ASP A 501 -24.11 -11.55 -9.92
C ASP A 501 -24.35 -11.22 -11.41
N LEU A 502 -25.59 -10.98 -11.79
CA LEU A 502 -25.93 -10.61 -13.17
C LEU A 502 -25.55 -9.17 -13.52
N ALA A 503 -25.41 -8.30 -12.52
CA ALA A 503 -24.96 -6.92 -12.74
C ALA A 503 -23.44 -6.83 -12.97
N ARG A 504 -22.67 -7.84 -12.51
CA ARG A 504 -21.22 -7.92 -12.67
C ARG A 504 -20.79 -9.29 -13.19
N PRO A 505 -21.10 -9.61 -14.45
CA PRO A 505 -20.78 -10.92 -15.00
C PRO A 505 -19.27 -11.16 -14.99
N TRP A 506 -18.86 -12.35 -14.52
CA TRP A 506 -17.47 -12.73 -14.37
C TRP A 506 -17.07 -13.82 -15.35
N HIS A 507 -16.32 -13.48 -16.40
CA HIS A 507 -15.63 -14.40 -17.32
C HIS A 507 -16.38 -15.71 -17.64
N GLY A 508 -17.64 -15.63 -18.03
CA GLY A 508 -18.45 -16.78 -18.38
C GLY A 508 -19.01 -17.59 -17.19
N VAL A 509 -18.79 -17.15 -15.97
CA VAL A 509 -19.42 -17.76 -14.77
C VAL A 509 -20.84 -17.20 -14.64
N ASN A 510 -21.82 -17.99 -15.06
CA ASN A 510 -23.23 -17.59 -15.12
C ASN A 510 -24.15 -18.79 -14.92
N VAL A 511 -25.47 -18.55 -14.99
CA VAL A 511 -26.51 -19.58 -14.81
C VAL A 511 -26.35 -20.70 -15.84
N ALA A 512 -26.15 -20.36 -17.13
CA ALA A 512 -26.08 -21.36 -18.19
C ALA A 512 -24.88 -22.30 -18.03
N THR A 513 -23.69 -21.76 -17.69
CA THR A 513 -22.48 -22.56 -17.45
C THR A 513 -22.60 -23.40 -16.17
N ALA A 514 -23.30 -22.93 -15.15
CA ALA A 514 -23.60 -23.71 -13.94
C ALA A 514 -24.52 -24.88 -14.26
N GLU A 515 -25.59 -24.67 -15.03
CA GLU A 515 -26.51 -25.73 -15.47
C GLU A 515 -25.82 -26.73 -16.41
N ALA A 516 -24.98 -26.28 -17.33
CA ALA A 516 -24.19 -27.15 -18.20
C ALA A 516 -23.19 -28.02 -17.41
N THR A 517 -22.70 -27.52 -16.28
CA THR A 517 -21.73 -28.24 -15.43
C THR A 517 -22.40 -29.21 -14.46
N PHE A 518 -23.45 -28.78 -13.76
CA PHE A 518 -24.03 -29.50 -12.63
C PHE A 518 -25.43 -30.04 -12.89
N GLY A 519 -25.99 -29.78 -14.07
CA GLY A 519 -27.36 -30.11 -14.43
C GLY A 519 -28.36 -29.05 -13.92
N LYS A 520 -29.63 -29.24 -14.25
CA LYS A 520 -30.68 -28.30 -13.85
C LYS A 520 -30.86 -28.23 -12.34
N PRO A 521 -30.94 -27.02 -11.75
CA PRO A 521 -31.18 -26.84 -10.32
C PRO A 521 -32.61 -27.30 -9.96
N SER A 522 -32.80 -27.70 -8.71
CA SER A 522 -34.12 -27.97 -8.18
C SER A 522 -34.92 -26.69 -7.88
N THR A 523 -34.21 -25.63 -7.55
CA THR A 523 -34.81 -24.34 -7.23
C THR A 523 -33.86 -23.22 -7.63
N THR A 524 -34.41 -22.11 -8.15
CA THR A 524 -33.68 -20.90 -8.47
C THR A 524 -34.32 -19.72 -7.76
N TYR A 525 -33.48 -18.93 -7.07
CA TYR A 525 -33.90 -17.70 -6.41
C TYR A 525 -33.28 -16.49 -7.06
N ALA A 526 -33.98 -15.35 -7.02
CA ALA A 526 -33.50 -14.03 -7.36
C ALA A 526 -33.36 -13.19 -6.08
N VAL A 527 -32.18 -12.66 -5.83
CA VAL A 527 -31.89 -11.81 -4.67
C VAL A 527 -31.17 -10.55 -5.20
N GLY A 528 -31.92 -9.51 -5.48
CA GLY A 528 -31.41 -8.36 -6.22
C GLY A 528 -30.86 -8.77 -7.59
N SER A 529 -29.60 -8.37 -7.87
CA SER A 529 -28.89 -8.78 -9.09
C SER A 529 -28.40 -10.23 -9.06
N TYR A 530 -28.40 -10.88 -7.90
CA TYR A 530 -27.90 -12.24 -7.75
C TYR A 530 -28.89 -13.30 -8.21
N ARG A 531 -28.35 -14.41 -8.76
CA ARG A 531 -29.08 -15.65 -8.98
C ARG A 531 -28.47 -16.75 -8.11
N VAL A 532 -29.33 -17.43 -7.32
CA VAL A 532 -28.95 -18.53 -6.44
C VAL A 532 -29.61 -19.82 -6.95
N LEU A 533 -28.79 -20.76 -7.41
CA LEU A 533 -29.22 -22.05 -7.93
C LEU A 533 -28.98 -23.12 -6.86
N VAL A 534 -29.99 -23.87 -6.48
CA VAL A 534 -29.91 -24.89 -5.44
C VAL A 534 -30.22 -26.27 -6.03
N TRP A 535 -29.42 -27.28 -5.65
CA TRP A 535 -29.61 -28.67 -6.05
C TRP A 535 -30.02 -29.54 -4.85
N ARG A 536 -30.94 -30.46 -5.06
CA ARG A 536 -31.30 -31.47 -4.02
C ARG A 536 -30.10 -32.33 -3.63
N ARG A 537 -29.28 -32.73 -4.62
CA ARG A 537 -28.03 -33.43 -4.40
C ARG A 537 -26.88 -32.45 -4.50
N ARG A 538 -26.05 -32.37 -3.46
CA ARG A 538 -24.89 -31.50 -3.42
C ARG A 538 -23.95 -31.76 -4.60
N VAL A 539 -23.46 -30.70 -5.24
CA VAL A 539 -22.56 -30.76 -6.38
C VAL A 539 -21.10 -30.74 -5.95
N ALA A 540 -20.21 -31.28 -6.77
CA ALA A 540 -18.77 -31.24 -6.58
C ALA A 540 -18.12 -30.49 -7.74
N VAL A 541 -17.06 -29.76 -7.45
CA VAL A 541 -16.29 -28.98 -8.43
C VAL A 541 -15.06 -29.78 -8.84
N SER A 542 -14.73 -29.80 -10.14
CA SER A 542 -13.49 -30.40 -10.63
C SER A 542 -12.26 -29.69 -10.07
N LEU A 543 -11.28 -30.46 -9.62
CA LEU A 543 -10.01 -29.96 -9.09
C LEU A 543 -9.02 -29.57 -10.17
N GLU A 544 -9.30 -29.94 -11.43
CA GLU A 544 -8.48 -29.47 -12.55
C GLU A 544 -8.51 -27.95 -12.61
N VAL A 545 -7.34 -27.38 -12.83
CA VAL A 545 -7.21 -25.92 -12.94
C VAL A 545 -7.79 -25.48 -14.28
N SER A 546 -8.56 -24.41 -14.25
CA SER A 546 -8.99 -23.73 -15.48
C SER A 546 -7.75 -23.20 -16.21
N THR A 547 -7.42 -23.76 -17.37
CA THR A 547 -6.37 -23.26 -18.27
C THR A 547 -6.92 -22.31 -19.33
N VAL A 548 -8.23 -22.02 -19.30
CA VAL A 548 -8.90 -21.28 -20.35
C VAL A 548 -8.85 -19.79 -20.11
N HIS A 549 -8.20 -19.14 -21.02
CA HIS A 549 -8.41 -17.78 -21.57
C HIS A 549 -8.92 -16.71 -20.60
N SER A 550 -8.10 -16.36 -19.65
CA SER A 550 -7.98 -14.96 -19.26
C SER A 550 -7.10 -14.29 -20.33
N PRO A 551 -7.35 -13.05 -20.74
CA PRO A 551 -6.38 -12.29 -21.52
C PRO A 551 -5.00 -12.19 -20.81
N LEU A 552 -4.94 -12.59 -19.55
CA LEU A 552 -3.75 -12.91 -18.77
C LEU A 552 -3.54 -14.43 -18.87
N GLN A 553 -2.73 -14.89 -19.84
CA GLN A 553 -2.32 -16.28 -19.89
C GLN A 553 -1.45 -16.60 -18.66
N LEU A 554 -2.06 -17.22 -17.67
CA LEU A 554 -1.36 -17.76 -16.51
C LEU A 554 -0.71 -19.08 -16.93
N TYR A 555 0.62 -19.09 -17.05
CA TYR A 555 1.37 -20.31 -17.29
C TYR A 555 1.74 -20.92 -15.94
N PHE A 556 1.34 -22.18 -15.75
CA PHE A 556 1.80 -23.02 -14.67
C PHE A 556 3.03 -23.80 -15.17
N ARG A 557 4.05 -23.88 -14.38
CA ARG A 557 5.05 -24.94 -14.44
C ARG A 557 4.81 -25.88 -13.29
#